data_c73ce133d4c3763a9835e33d35909d18
#
_entry.id   c73ce133d4c3763a9835e33d35909d18
#
_cell.length_a   1.000
_cell.length_b   1.000
_cell.length_c   1.000
_cell.angle_alpha   90.00
_cell.angle_beta   90.00
_cell.angle_gamma   90.00
#
_symmetry.space_group_name_H-M   'P 1'
#
loop_
_entity.id
_entity.type
_entity.pdbx_description
1 polymer ?
#
loop_
_entity_poly.entity_id
_entity_poly.type
_entity_poly.pdbx_seq_one_letter_code
_entity_poly.pdbx_strand_id
1 'polypeptide(L)'
;MEYMLPRLRGWGEALSQQVGGIGVRGGPGETKIEIDRRRIRAQMTRLRRQLRDLDRVRESKAARRRRSDEPSVVLAGYTNAGKSSLLNRLTGAGLLVDDALFATLDPTVRRGRTPSGRHFTITDTVGFVRHLPHALVEAFKSTLEEVAAGDLLLIVIDGTDPDPFGQLQAVRDAMRDSDPHGAELVVVNKADVADQDTLAQIRREIPDSLEVSALTGQGIDALMARLDERLPDPRMSVDVVVPFERGDLVSRVYSVGTDVTIEHVAEGTHVQAKVPADLGAALVDAGQS
;
A
#
# COMPACT_ATOMS: atom_id res chain seq x y z
N MET A 1 -4.93 -20.98 18.45
CA MET A 1 -5.84 -22.14 18.48
C MET A 1 -5.14 -23.47 18.13
N GLU A 2 -4.25 -23.53 17.16
CA GLU A 2 -3.44 -24.74 16.88
C GLU A 2 -2.62 -25.24 18.07
N TYR A 3 -2.15 -24.34 18.91
CA TYR A 3 -1.39 -24.66 20.15
C TYR A 3 -2.22 -25.35 21.25
N MET A 4 -3.55 -25.29 21.18
CA MET A 4 -4.44 -25.90 22.19
C MET A 4 -4.81 -27.37 21.88
N LEU A 5 -4.71 -27.79 20.61
CA LEU A 5 -5.08 -29.14 20.20
C LEU A 5 -4.20 -30.27 20.82
N PRO A 6 -2.88 -30.13 20.97
CA PRO A 6 -2.04 -31.13 21.62
C PRO A 6 -2.27 -31.22 23.14
N ARG A 7 -2.60 -30.10 23.80
CA ARG A 7 -2.82 -30.04 25.26
C ARG A 7 -4.08 -30.76 25.72
N LEU A 8 -5.10 -30.85 24.84
CA LEU A 8 -6.33 -31.61 25.15
C LEU A 8 -6.10 -33.12 25.23
N ARG A 9 -4.97 -33.65 24.71
CA ARG A 9 -4.60 -35.07 24.85
C ARG A 9 -4.12 -35.42 26.27
N GLY A 10 -3.36 -34.52 26.91
CA GLY A 10 -2.82 -34.78 28.28
C GLY A 10 -3.89 -34.67 29.37
N TRP A 11 -4.97 -33.93 29.17
CA TRP A 11 -6.06 -33.80 30.16
C TRP A 11 -7.01 -34.98 30.16
N GLY A 12 -7.13 -35.72 29.05
CA GLY A 12 -7.94 -36.93 28.98
C GLY A 12 -7.39 -38.08 29.82
N GLU A 13 -6.05 -38.23 29.86
CA GLU A 13 -5.39 -39.26 30.64
C GLU A 13 -5.44 -38.96 32.14
N ALA A 14 -5.33 -37.70 32.55
CA ALA A 14 -5.42 -37.28 33.94
C ALA A 14 -6.85 -37.41 34.53
N LEU A 15 -7.90 -37.28 33.71
CA LEU A 15 -9.28 -37.45 34.16
C LEU A 15 -9.72 -38.93 34.17
N SER A 16 -9.11 -39.80 33.39
CA SER A 16 -9.42 -41.25 33.41
C SER A 16 -8.80 -42.00 34.61
N GLN A 17 -7.77 -41.45 35.22
CA GLN A 17 -7.15 -42.04 36.42
C GLN A 17 -7.92 -41.76 37.75
N GLN A 18 -8.88 -40.81 37.74
CA GLN A 18 -9.64 -40.47 38.95
C GLN A 18 -10.98 -41.20 39.10
N VAL A 19 -11.39 -41.98 38.12
CA VAL A 19 -12.65 -42.77 38.17
C VAL A 19 -12.29 -44.26 38.11
N GLY A 20 -11.85 -44.82 39.20
CA GLY A 20 -11.76 -46.27 39.40
C GLY A 20 -13.15 -46.85 39.61
N GLY A 21 -13.66 -47.60 38.61
CA GLY A 21 -14.93 -48.34 38.77
C GLY A 21 -15.47 -48.83 37.43
N ILE A 22 -15.15 -50.11 37.12
CA ILE A 22 -15.94 -51.09 36.34
C ILE A 22 -16.61 -50.59 35.04
N GLY A 23 -15.96 -50.89 33.89
CA GLY A 23 -16.62 -51.42 32.70
C GLY A 23 -17.62 -50.57 31.96
N VAL A 24 -17.20 -49.41 31.37
CA VAL A 24 -17.84 -48.84 30.21
C VAL A 24 -16.75 -48.28 29.29
N ARG A 25 -16.55 -48.84 28.12
CA ARG A 25 -15.72 -48.28 27.05
C ARG A 25 -16.36 -46.98 26.58
N GLY A 26 -15.75 -45.83 26.92
CA GLY A 26 -16.20 -44.51 26.54
C GLY A 26 -16.74 -43.72 27.73
N GLY A 27 -15.85 -43.22 28.57
CA GLY A 27 -16.21 -42.34 29.70
C GLY A 27 -16.74 -41.00 29.25
N PRO A 28 -17.57 -40.29 30.03
CA PRO A 28 -18.12 -38.96 29.69
C PRO A 28 -17.05 -37.88 29.46
N GLY A 29 -15.80 -38.15 29.80
CA GLY A 29 -14.67 -37.27 29.55
C GLY A 29 -14.15 -37.33 28.10
N GLU A 30 -14.18 -38.53 27.44
CA GLU A 30 -13.76 -38.70 26.05
C GLU A 30 -14.74 -38.00 25.10
N THR A 31 -16.04 -38.14 25.30
CA THR A 31 -17.07 -37.49 24.50
C THR A 31 -17.00 -35.95 24.60
N LYS A 32 -16.68 -35.41 25.76
CA LYS A 32 -16.57 -33.97 25.95
C LYS A 32 -15.35 -33.42 25.21
N ILE A 33 -14.20 -34.07 25.30
CA ILE A 33 -12.97 -33.70 24.58
C ILE A 33 -13.17 -33.81 23.07
N GLU A 34 -13.90 -34.82 22.60
CA GLU A 34 -14.17 -35.04 21.20
C GLU A 34 -15.13 -33.98 20.64
N ILE A 35 -16.14 -33.57 21.42
CA ILE A 35 -17.05 -32.47 21.08
C ILE A 35 -16.27 -31.13 21.02
N ASP A 36 -15.39 -30.88 21.99
CA ASP A 36 -14.61 -29.65 22.02
C ASP A 36 -13.60 -29.60 20.86
N ARG A 37 -12.94 -30.71 20.55
CA ARG A 37 -12.10 -30.84 19.33
C ARG A 37 -12.89 -30.57 18.05
N ARG A 38 -14.11 -31.10 17.94
CA ARG A 38 -14.97 -30.91 16.78
C ARG A 38 -15.37 -29.44 16.63
N ARG A 39 -15.70 -28.77 17.76
CA ARG A 39 -16.00 -27.34 17.79
C ARG A 39 -14.78 -26.49 17.39
N ILE A 40 -13.60 -26.77 17.94
CA ILE A 40 -12.36 -26.07 17.59
C ILE A 40 -12.03 -26.24 16.10
N ARG A 41 -12.12 -27.47 15.57
CA ARG A 41 -11.90 -27.74 14.14
C ARG A 41 -12.91 -27.00 13.25
N ALA A 42 -14.18 -26.99 13.62
CA ALA A 42 -15.21 -26.26 12.90
C ALA A 42 -14.95 -24.74 12.91
N GLN A 43 -14.54 -24.20 14.05
CA GLN A 43 -14.18 -22.80 14.18
C GLN A 43 -12.92 -22.45 13.38
N MET A 44 -11.89 -23.28 13.38
CA MET A 44 -10.71 -23.12 12.54
C MET A 44 -11.06 -23.17 11.05
N THR A 45 -11.91 -24.08 10.62
CA THR A 45 -12.37 -24.18 9.23
C THR A 45 -13.14 -22.92 8.82
N ARG A 46 -14.01 -22.41 9.70
CA ARG A 46 -14.74 -21.17 9.46
C ARG A 46 -13.81 -19.96 9.32
N LEU A 47 -12.82 -19.83 10.23
CA LEU A 47 -11.82 -18.75 10.18
C LEU A 47 -10.97 -18.83 8.92
N ARG A 48 -10.51 -20.03 8.53
CA ARG A 48 -9.76 -20.24 7.27
C ARG A 48 -10.59 -19.90 6.02
N ARG A 49 -11.91 -20.13 6.07
CA ARG A 49 -12.81 -19.73 4.99
C ARG A 49 -12.95 -18.20 4.94
N GLN A 50 -13.14 -17.54 6.08
CA GLN A 50 -13.24 -16.09 6.16
C GLN A 50 -11.94 -15.40 5.68
N LEU A 51 -10.76 -15.94 6.03
CA LEU A 51 -9.49 -15.46 5.52
C LEU A 51 -9.43 -15.56 3.99
N ARG A 52 -9.76 -16.71 3.41
CA ARG A 52 -9.77 -16.88 1.95
C ARG A 52 -10.77 -15.95 1.25
N ASP A 53 -11.92 -15.69 1.84
CA ASP A 53 -12.91 -14.76 1.28
C ASP A 53 -12.39 -13.32 1.32
N LEU A 54 -11.67 -12.93 2.39
CA LEU A 54 -10.98 -11.64 2.48
C LEU A 54 -9.87 -11.51 1.43
N ASP A 55 -9.07 -12.57 1.23
CA ASP A 55 -8.01 -12.57 0.20
C ASP A 55 -8.59 -12.39 -1.20
N ARG A 56 -9.69 -13.08 -1.55
CA ARG A 56 -10.39 -12.87 -2.83
C ARG A 56 -10.90 -11.45 -3.03
N VAL A 57 -11.43 -10.82 -1.98
CA VAL A 57 -11.89 -9.43 -2.04
C VAL A 57 -10.69 -8.49 -2.24
N ARG A 58 -9.56 -8.76 -1.58
CA ARG A 58 -8.31 -8.01 -1.74
C ARG A 58 -7.75 -8.16 -3.16
N GLU A 59 -7.66 -9.38 -3.68
CA GLU A 59 -7.24 -9.66 -5.06
C GLU A 59 -8.11 -8.95 -6.09
N SER A 60 -9.44 -8.96 -5.90
CA SER A 60 -10.37 -8.27 -6.80
C SER A 60 -10.16 -6.76 -6.77
N LYS A 61 -9.92 -6.17 -5.60
CA LYS A 61 -9.58 -4.75 -5.45
C LYS A 61 -8.22 -4.42 -6.07
N ALA A 62 -7.21 -5.27 -5.88
CA ALA A 62 -5.88 -5.11 -6.48
C ALA A 62 -5.93 -5.24 -8.01
N ALA A 63 -6.71 -6.20 -8.54
CA ALA A 63 -6.91 -6.34 -9.99
C ALA A 63 -7.65 -5.14 -10.59
N ARG A 64 -8.61 -4.54 -9.86
CA ARG A 64 -9.30 -3.32 -10.30
C ARG A 64 -8.34 -2.12 -10.27
N ARG A 65 -7.46 -2.01 -9.29
CA ARG A 65 -6.42 -0.96 -9.23
C ARG A 65 -5.43 -1.08 -10.40
N ARG A 66 -4.95 -2.30 -10.71
CA ARG A 66 -4.07 -2.55 -11.87
C ARG A 66 -4.71 -2.21 -13.23
N ARG A 67 -6.04 -2.12 -13.30
CA ARG A 67 -6.80 -1.69 -14.48
C ARG A 67 -7.14 -0.20 -14.46
N SER A 68 -6.91 0.51 -13.35
CA SER A 68 -7.05 1.95 -13.32
C SER A 68 -5.76 2.58 -13.82
N ASP A 69 -5.86 3.55 -14.70
CA ASP A 69 -4.73 4.34 -15.20
C ASP A 69 -4.14 5.28 -14.12
N GLU A 70 -4.59 5.14 -12.84
CA GLU A 70 -4.07 5.92 -11.74
C GLU A 70 -2.83 5.26 -11.15
N PRO A 71 -1.66 5.90 -11.19
CA PRO A 71 -0.45 5.37 -10.59
C PRO A 71 -0.58 5.23 -9.07
N SER A 72 0.15 4.26 -8.53
CA SER A 72 0.08 3.85 -7.13
C SER A 72 1.38 4.08 -6.38
N VAL A 73 1.30 4.75 -5.24
CA VAL A 73 2.38 4.92 -4.27
C VAL A 73 2.12 4.00 -3.08
N VAL A 74 3.12 3.29 -2.64
CA VAL A 74 3.03 2.47 -1.43
C VAL A 74 4.00 3.00 -0.38
N LEU A 75 3.48 3.30 0.81
CA LEU A 75 4.28 3.70 1.96
C LEU A 75 4.81 2.46 2.67
N ALA A 76 6.12 2.34 2.78
CA ALA A 76 6.78 1.36 3.62
C ALA A 76 7.64 2.09 4.66
N GLY A 77 7.93 1.45 5.78
CA GLY A 77 8.79 2.05 6.79
C GLY A 77 8.55 1.47 8.17
N TYR A 78 9.42 1.83 9.07
CA TYR A 78 9.39 1.34 10.44
C TYR A 78 8.13 1.78 11.18
N THR A 79 7.76 1.05 12.25
CA THR A 79 6.69 1.52 13.16
C THR A 79 7.09 2.88 13.73
N ASN A 80 6.12 3.79 13.85
CA ASN A 80 6.32 5.16 14.33
C ASN A 80 7.23 6.06 13.48
N ALA A 81 7.61 5.67 12.26
CA ALA A 81 8.31 6.58 11.32
C ALA A 81 7.40 7.70 10.76
N GLY A 82 6.11 7.68 11.08
CA GLY A 82 5.15 8.70 10.70
C GLY A 82 4.49 8.49 9.34
N LYS A 83 4.38 7.24 8.86
CA LYS A 83 3.72 6.90 7.58
C LYS A 83 2.28 7.40 7.49
N SER A 84 1.45 7.12 8.49
CA SER A 84 0.05 7.54 8.52
C SER A 84 -0.10 9.06 8.63
N SER A 85 0.81 9.72 9.35
CA SER A 85 0.87 11.19 9.39
C SER A 85 1.23 11.78 8.02
N LEU A 86 2.18 11.15 7.33
CA LEU A 86 2.59 11.54 5.98
C LEU A 86 1.45 11.30 4.97
N LEU A 87 0.76 10.16 5.04
CA LEU A 87 -0.44 9.88 4.24
C LEU A 87 -1.48 10.99 4.39
N ASN A 88 -1.81 11.36 5.64
CA ASN A 88 -2.76 12.44 5.92
C ASN A 88 -2.33 13.77 5.30
N ARG A 89 -1.05 14.10 5.42
CA ARG A 89 -0.50 15.35 4.89
C ARG A 89 -0.56 15.39 3.36
N LEU A 90 -0.20 14.30 2.69
CA LEU A 90 -0.17 14.22 1.22
C LEU A 90 -1.56 14.18 0.58
N THR A 91 -2.58 13.71 1.33
CA THR A 91 -3.93 13.54 0.79
C THR A 91 -4.96 14.52 1.35
N GLY A 92 -4.57 15.35 2.32
CA GLY A 92 -5.50 16.24 3.03
C GLY A 92 -6.53 15.50 3.89
N ALA A 93 -6.35 14.21 4.15
CA ALA A 93 -7.26 13.40 4.94
C ALA A 93 -7.01 13.62 6.43
N GLY A 94 -8.05 13.98 7.19
CA GLY A 94 -7.98 14.18 8.65
C GLY A 94 -8.16 12.88 9.45
N LEU A 95 -7.38 11.83 9.14
CA LEU A 95 -7.43 10.59 9.92
C LEU A 95 -6.82 10.79 11.31
N LEU A 96 -7.43 10.19 12.33
CA LEU A 96 -6.82 10.06 13.65
C LEU A 96 -5.55 9.21 13.49
N VAL A 97 -4.41 9.80 13.79
CA VAL A 97 -3.12 9.09 13.87
C VAL A 97 -2.94 8.70 15.33
N ASP A 98 -2.80 7.41 15.57
CA ASP A 98 -2.47 6.88 16.88
C ASP A 98 -0.96 6.62 16.97
N ASP A 99 -0.29 7.08 18.03
CA ASP A 99 1.14 6.87 18.27
C ASP A 99 1.46 5.43 18.75
N ALA A 100 0.50 4.52 18.61
CA ALA A 100 0.67 3.12 19.00
C ALA A 100 1.52 2.34 17.97
N LEU A 101 2.30 1.39 18.46
CA LEU A 101 2.96 0.40 17.60
C LEU A 101 1.89 -0.39 16.82
N PHE A 102 2.07 -0.53 15.51
CA PHE A 102 1.10 -1.16 14.60
C PHE A 102 -0.25 -0.43 14.51
N ALA A 103 -0.24 0.90 14.54
CA ALA A 103 -1.45 1.72 14.41
C ALA A 103 -2.24 1.42 13.13
N THR A 104 -1.57 0.99 12.07
CA THR A 104 -2.19 0.53 10.82
C THR A 104 -2.07 -0.99 10.71
N LEU A 105 -3.18 -1.71 10.86
CA LEU A 105 -3.26 -3.17 10.66
C LEU A 105 -3.82 -3.55 9.29
N ASP A 106 -4.77 -2.75 8.79
CA ASP A 106 -5.34 -2.92 7.44
C ASP A 106 -4.81 -1.82 6.51
N PRO A 107 -4.37 -2.18 5.29
CA PRO A 107 -3.90 -1.20 4.32
C PRO A 107 -4.96 -0.13 4.05
N THR A 108 -4.60 1.12 4.28
CA THR A 108 -5.47 2.27 4.02
C THR A 108 -5.08 2.91 2.70
N VAL A 109 -5.99 2.87 1.72
CA VAL A 109 -5.79 3.48 0.40
C VAL A 109 -6.46 4.84 0.34
N ARG A 110 -5.76 5.86 -0.13
CA ARG A 110 -6.27 7.22 -0.34
C ARG A 110 -5.88 7.72 -1.73
N ARG A 111 -6.64 8.69 -2.22
CA ARG A 111 -6.28 9.43 -3.43
C ARG A 111 -5.54 10.70 -3.08
N GLY A 112 -4.45 10.93 -3.79
CA GLY A 112 -3.72 12.19 -3.81
C GLY A 112 -3.83 12.87 -5.16
N ARG A 113 -3.33 14.10 -5.24
CA ARG A 113 -3.24 14.87 -6.47
C ARG A 113 -1.87 15.54 -6.53
N THR A 114 -1.14 15.32 -7.62
CA THR A 114 0.17 15.94 -7.85
C THR A 114 0.03 17.43 -8.20
N PRO A 115 1.11 18.22 -8.14
CA PRO A 115 1.10 19.62 -8.56
C PRO A 115 0.64 19.82 -10.01
N SER A 116 0.96 18.90 -10.93
CA SER A 116 0.47 18.93 -12.31
C SER A 116 -1.02 18.55 -12.45
N GLY A 117 -1.67 18.21 -11.33
CA GLY A 117 -3.09 17.87 -11.30
C GLY A 117 -3.41 16.40 -11.55
N ARG A 118 -2.42 15.52 -11.71
CA ARG A 118 -2.62 14.08 -11.88
C ARG A 118 -3.11 13.45 -10.59
N HIS A 119 -4.02 12.51 -10.71
CA HIS A 119 -4.44 11.67 -9.58
C HIS A 119 -3.52 10.49 -9.41
N PHE A 120 -3.27 10.12 -8.16
CA PHE A 120 -2.57 8.89 -7.79
C PHE A 120 -3.22 8.28 -6.55
N THR A 121 -3.00 7.00 -6.35
CA THR A 121 -3.38 6.32 -5.11
C THR A 121 -2.18 6.18 -4.20
N ILE A 122 -2.37 6.33 -2.89
CA ILE A 122 -1.34 6.10 -1.88
C ILE A 122 -1.88 5.12 -0.85
N THR A 123 -1.09 4.09 -0.56
CA THR A 123 -1.45 3.01 0.36
C THR A 123 -0.51 3.05 1.57
N ASP A 124 -1.07 3.20 2.77
CA ASP A 124 -0.33 3.00 4.02
C ASP A 124 -0.25 1.51 4.34
N THR A 125 0.93 1.04 4.68
CA THR A 125 1.17 -0.36 5.04
C THR A 125 1.47 -0.49 6.53
N VAL A 126 1.44 -1.71 7.01
CA VAL A 126 1.83 -2.04 8.38
C VAL A 126 3.29 -1.65 8.62
N GLY A 127 3.58 -1.03 9.77
CA GLY A 127 4.94 -0.66 10.13
C GLY A 127 5.83 -1.87 10.41
N PHE A 128 7.05 -1.85 9.88
CA PHE A 128 8.07 -2.86 10.14
C PHE A 128 8.68 -2.71 11.54
N VAL A 129 9.18 -3.80 12.10
CA VAL A 129 9.95 -3.86 13.35
C VAL A 129 11.24 -4.66 13.13
N ARG A 130 12.30 -4.39 13.91
CA ARG A 130 13.64 -5.01 13.76
C ARG A 130 13.66 -6.54 13.71
N HIS A 131 12.72 -7.19 14.37
CA HIS A 131 12.61 -8.65 14.43
C HIS A 131 11.15 -9.02 14.25
N LEU A 132 10.68 -9.10 12.98
CA LEU A 132 9.38 -9.67 12.67
C LEU A 132 9.43 -11.19 12.95
N PRO A 133 8.68 -11.72 13.94
CA PRO A 133 8.56 -13.17 14.11
C PRO A 133 8.06 -13.81 12.81
N HIS A 134 8.64 -14.94 12.41
CA HIS A 134 8.24 -15.66 11.18
C HIS A 134 6.73 -15.90 11.07
N ALA A 135 6.04 -16.09 12.20
CA ALA A 135 4.58 -16.22 12.23
C ALA A 135 3.84 -14.95 11.81
N LEU A 136 4.42 -13.76 11.97
CA LEU A 136 3.87 -12.49 11.52
C LEU A 136 4.21 -12.21 10.05
N VAL A 137 5.34 -12.70 9.54
CA VAL A 137 5.70 -12.57 8.12
C VAL A 137 4.63 -13.22 7.23
N GLU A 138 4.14 -14.42 7.59
CA GLU A 138 3.03 -15.06 6.87
C GLU A 138 1.73 -14.22 6.94
N ALA A 139 1.45 -13.60 8.09
CA ALA A 139 0.28 -12.72 8.24
C ALA A 139 0.39 -11.44 7.41
N PHE A 140 1.61 -10.93 7.18
CA PHE A 140 1.88 -9.73 6.41
C PHE A 140 2.12 -9.99 4.92
N LYS A 141 2.16 -11.23 4.49
CA LYS A 141 2.44 -11.60 3.09
C LYS A 141 1.53 -10.87 2.10
N SER A 142 0.23 -10.77 2.40
CA SER A 142 -0.72 -10.04 1.55
C SER A 142 -0.44 -8.52 1.50
N THR A 143 0.11 -7.96 2.58
CA THR A 143 0.52 -6.55 2.63
C THR A 143 1.80 -6.33 1.82
N LEU A 144 2.74 -7.29 1.86
CA LEU A 144 3.96 -7.26 1.05
C LEU A 144 3.66 -7.44 -0.44
N GLU A 145 2.66 -8.24 -0.80
CA GLU A 145 2.17 -8.38 -2.18
C GLU A 145 1.54 -7.07 -2.71
N GLU A 146 0.87 -6.28 -1.86
CA GLU A 146 0.41 -4.93 -2.22
C GLU A 146 1.57 -3.96 -2.43
N VAL A 147 2.65 -4.09 -1.66
CA VAL A 147 3.88 -3.30 -1.83
C VAL A 147 4.54 -3.63 -3.17
N ALA A 148 4.62 -4.90 -3.52
CA ALA A 148 5.20 -5.36 -4.79
C ALA A 148 4.44 -4.84 -6.02
N ALA A 149 3.14 -4.55 -5.88
CA ALA A 149 2.27 -4.09 -6.96
C ALA A 149 2.25 -2.56 -7.14
N GLY A 150 2.96 -1.80 -6.30
CA GLY A 150 3.03 -0.34 -6.38
C GLY A 150 3.95 0.14 -7.50
N ASP A 151 3.59 1.25 -8.17
CA ASP A 151 4.44 1.88 -9.18
C ASP A 151 5.61 2.64 -8.55
N LEU A 152 5.44 3.13 -7.33
CA LEU A 152 6.47 3.80 -6.55
C LEU A 152 6.41 3.36 -5.09
N LEU A 153 7.56 2.94 -4.57
CA LEU A 153 7.75 2.60 -3.17
C LEU A 153 8.35 3.80 -2.43
N LEU A 154 7.60 4.34 -1.48
CA LEU A 154 8.04 5.42 -0.63
C LEU A 154 8.49 4.86 0.72
N ILE A 155 9.80 4.73 0.93
CA ILE A 155 10.35 4.25 2.21
C ILE A 155 10.51 5.43 3.17
N VAL A 156 9.71 5.41 4.24
CA VAL A 156 9.72 6.44 5.28
C VAL A 156 10.61 5.98 6.43
N ILE A 157 11.67 6.72 6.69
CA ILE A 157 12.55 6.54 7.85
C ILE A 157 12.40 7.71 8.83
N ASP A 158 12.64 7.44 10.11
CA ASP A 158 12.60 8.44 11.17
C ASP A 158 13.97 9.13 11.28
N GLY A 159 14.05 10.42 10.95
CA GLY A 159 15.28 11.20 11.06
C GLY A 159 15.79 11.38 12.49
N THR A 160 14.96 11.12 13.50
CA THR A 160 15.33 11.19 14.92
C THR A 160 15.81 9.86 15.51
N ASP A 161 15.70 8.77 14.74
CA ASP A 161 16.17 7.46 15.21
C ASP A 161 17.72 7.45 15.30
N PRO A 162 18.30 6.84 16.34
CA PRO A 162 19.74 6.71 16.46
C PRO A 162 20.39 5.82 15.38
N ASP A 163 19.59 5.02 14.65
CA ASP A 163 20.05 4.12 13.59
C ASP A 163 19.10 4.15 12.36
N PRO A 164 19.02 5.29 11.64
CA PRO A 164 18.13 5.42 10.49
C PRO A 164 18.51 4.50 9.33
N PHE A 165 19.80 4.17 9.16
CA PHE A 165 20.27 3.23 8.15
C PHE A 165 19.87 1.79 8.46
N GLY A 166 19.92 1.39 9.73
CA GLY A 166 19.41 0.10 10.18
C GLY A 166 17.91 -0.04 9.96
N GLN A 167 17.12 1.03 10.15
CA GLN A 167 15.71 1.04 9.79
C GLN A 167 15.51 0.81 8.28
N LEU A 168 16.22 1.56 7.44
CA LEU A 168 16.14 1.42 5.98
C LEU A 168 16.50 0.01 5.53
N GLN A 169 17.61 -0.54 6.06
CA GLN A 169 18.04 -1.88 5.73
C GLN A 169 17.02 -2.95 6.17
N ALA A 170 16.44 -2.82 7.35
CA ALA A 170 15.41 -3.74 7.85
C ALA A 170 14.14 -3.73 6.96
N VAL A 171 13.74 -2.55 6.46
CA VAL A 171 12.62 -2.44 5.51
C VAL A 171 12.97 -3.11 4.19
N ARG A 172 14.15 -2.84 3.62
CA ARG A 172 14.61 -3.46 2.37
C ARG A 172 14.73 -4.97 2.47
N ASP A 173 15.25 -5.48 3.60
CA ASP A 173 15.37 -6.93 3.85
C ASP A 173 14.00 -7.61 3.94
N ALA A 174 13.05 -6.98 4.64
CA ALA A 174 11.69 -7.50 4.75
C ALA A 174 10.95 -7.52 3.40
N MET A 175 11.31 -6.64 2.47
CA MET A 175 10.67 -6.53 1.17
C MET A 175 11.38 -7.32 0.07
N ARG A 176 12.58 -7.84 0.33
CA ARG A 176 13.40 -8.58 -0.66
C ARG A 176 12.65 -9.75 -1.29
N ASP A 177 11.86 -10.48 -0.50
CA ASP A 177 11.10 -11.65 -0.97
C ASP A 177 9.85 -11.28 -1.79
N SER A 178 9.46 -10.00 -1.78
CA SER A 178 8.26 -9.50 -2.48
C SER A 178 8.55 -9.00 -3.88
N ASP A 179 9.83 -8.89 -4.27
CA ASP A 179 10.30 -8.40 -5.58
C ASP A 179 9.54 -7.14 -6.06
N PRO A 180 9.69 -5.99 -5.36
CA PRO A 180 8.97 -4.78 -5.70
C PRO A 180 9.38 -4.29 -7.09
N HIS A 181 8.40 -4.13 -7.99
CA HIS A 181 8.63 -3.68 -9.36
C HIS A 181 8.74 -2.16 -9.48
N GLY A 182 8.27 -1.41 -8.47
CA GLY A 182 8.28 0.05 -8.46
C GLY A 182 9.65 0.64 -8.14
N ALA A 183 9.88 1.87 -8.61
CA ALA A 183 11.04 2.65 -8.20
C ALA A 183 10.98 2.95 -6.69
N GLU A 184 12.14 3.00 -6.02
CA GLU A 184 12.26 3.36 -4.61
C GLU A 184 12.54 4.86 -4.46
N LEU A 185 11.88 5.50 -3.48
CA LEU A 185 12.19 6.84 -3.01
C LEU A 185 12.27 6.84 -1.48
N VAL A 186 13.40 7.26 -0.92
CA VAL A 186 13.60 7.35 0.53
C VAL A 186 13.16 8.72 1.03
N VAL A 187 12.33 8.74 2.07
CA VAL A 187 11.86 9.96 2.73
C VAL A 187 12.26 9.94 4.20
N VAL A 188 13.01 10.95 4.60
CA VAL A 188 13.43 11.17 5.99
C VAL A 188 12.40 12.05 6.66
N ASN A 189 11.53 11.46 7.45
CA ASN A 189 10.50 12.19 8.19
C ASN A 189 11.02 12.68 9.53
N LYS A 190 10.28 13.61 10.14
CA LYS A 190 10.61 14.33 11.39
C LYS A 190 11.87 15.20 11.25
N ALA A 191 12.15 15.69 10.05
CA ALA A 191 13.31 16.54 9.78
C ALA A 191 13.31 17.86 10.56
N ASP A 192 12.15 18.29 11.05
CA ASP A 192 11.98 19.48 11.90
C ASP A 192 12.64 19.36 13.28
N VAL A 193 12.82 18.13 13.78
CA VAL A 193 13.43 17.84 15.09
C VAL A 193 14.63 16.90 15.02
N ALA A 194 15.00 16.45 13.81
CA ALA A 194 16.15 15.59 13.59
C ALA A 194 17.47 16.35 13.74
N ASP A 195 18.51 15.65 14.17
CA ASP A 195 19.85 16.20 14.26
C ASP A 195 20.45 16.52 12.88
N GLN A 196 21.08 17.68 12.72
CA GLN A 196 21.60 18.15 11.45
C GLN A 196 22.77 17.30 10.93
N ASP A 197 23.60 16.75 11.81
CA ASP A 197 24.71 15.88 11.43
C ASP A 197 24.18 14.54 10.89
N THR A 198 23.13 14.02 11.51
CA THR A 198 22.40 12.82 11.03
C THR A 198 21.79 13.06 9.66
N LEU A 199 21.09 14.19 9.46
CA LEU A 199 20.52 14.55 8.15
C LEU A 199 21.61 14.74 7.08
N ALA A 200 22.73 15.36 7.43
CA ALA A 200 23.87 15.52 6.52
C ALA A 200 24.52 14.19 6.14
N GLN A 201 24.57 13.24 7.07
CA GLN A 201 25.06 11.90 6.79
C GLN A 201 24.09 11.15 5.86
N ILE A 202 22.76 11.22 6.11
CA ILE A 202 21.75 10.57 5.25
C ILE A 202 21.83 11.15 3.83
N ARG A 203 21.91 12.46 3.65
CA ARG A 203 22.06 13.07 2.31
C ARG A 203 23.30 12.59 1.56
N ARG A 204 24.39 12.32 2.25
CA ARG A 204 25.63 11.82 1.64
C ARG A 204 25.53 10.38 1.21
N GLU A 205 24.92 9.53 2.07
CA GLU A 205 24.77 8.08 1.82
C GLU A 205 23.60 7.77 0.86
N ILE A 206 22.56 8.62 0.87
CA ILE A 206 21.34 8.48 0.07
C ILE A 206 21.04 9.82 -0.61
N PRO A 207 21.79 10.20 -1.66
CA PRO A 207 21.69 11.55 -2.26
C PRO A 207 20.31 11.91 -2.82
N ASP A 208 19.50 10.90 -3.14
CA ASP A 208 18.14 11.06 -3.68
C ASP A 208 17.05 11.06 -2.60
N SER A 209 17.44 11.03 -1.32
CA SER A 209 16.49 11.11 -0.21
C SER A 209 15.91 12.52 -0.07
N LEU A 210 14.66 12.59 0.42
CA LEU A 210 13.97 13.84 0.71
C LEU A 210 13.70 13.98 2.20
N GLU A 211 14.03 15.13 2.74
CA GLU A 211 13.78 15.49 4.13
C GLU A 211 12.42 16.16 4.25
N VAL A 212 11.56 15.62 5.10
CA VAL A 212 10.20 16.14 5.31
C VAL A 212 9.84 16.17 6.80
N SER A 213 8.85 16.96 7.12
CA SER A 213 8.10 16.85 8.37
C SER A 213 6.61 16.71 8.07
N ALA A 214 6.07 15.55 8.34
CA ALA A 214 4.62 15.34 8.23
C ALA A 214 3.84 16.24 9.22
N LEU A 215 4.47 16.62 10.33
CA LEU A 215 3.86 17.48 11.35
C LEU A 215 3.79 18.94 10.89
N THR A 216 4.92 19.53 10.49
CA THR A 216 5.01 20.95 10.14
C THR A 216 4.65 21.25 8.69
N GLY A 217 4.81 20.26 7.79
CA GLY A 217 4.66 20.42 6.34
C GLY A 217 5.97 20.75 5.61
N GLN A 218 7.09 20.87 6.34
CA GLN A 218 8.39 21.08 5.74
C GLN A 218 8.70 20.01 4.69
N GLY A 219 9.21 20.41 3.51
CA GLY A 219 9.62 19.49 2.44
C GLY A 219 8.51 18.77 1.69
N ILE A 220 7.23 18.95 2.07
CA ILE A 220 6.09 18.27 1.43
C ILE A 220 5.93 18.69 -0.02
N ASP A 221 6.10 19.96 -0.36
CA ASP A 221 5.99 20.44 -1.74
C ASP A 221 7.08 19.81 -2.64
N ALA A 222 8.31 19.69 -2.11
CA ALA A 222 9.40 19.02 -2.82
C ALA A 222 9.12 17.52 -3.02
N LEU A 223 8.55 16.86 -2.01
CA LEU A 223 8.12 15.47 -2.12
C LEU A 223 7.02 15.31 -3.18
N MET A 224 6.01 16.19 -3.18
CA MET A 224 4.93 16.16 -4.16
C MET A 224 5.45 16.40 -5.59
N ALA A 225 6.40 17.31 -5.78
CA ALA A 225 7.05 17.51 -7.08
C ALA A 225 7.83 16.25 -7.52
N ARG A 226 8.56 15.60 -6.59
CA ARG A 226 9.29 14.37 -6.89
C ARG A 226 8.36 13.19 -7.20
N LEU A 227 7.20 13.10 -6.54
CA LEU A 227 6.17 12.12 -6.88
C LEU A 227 5.63 12.37 -8.30
N ASP A 228 5.42 13.62 -8.67
CA ASP A 228 4.95 13.99 -10.02
C ASP A 228 5.95 13.61 -11.12
N GLU A 229 7.24 13.74 -10.85
CA GLU A 229 8.32 13.34 -11.77
C GLU A 229 8.47 11.81 -11.89
N ARG A 230 8.33 11.09 -10.76
CA ARG A 230 8.66 9.65 -10.70
C ARG A 230 7.51 8.72 -10.98
N LEU A 231 6.29 9.16 -10.74
CA LEU A 231 5.12 8.35 -11.05
C LEU A 231 4.97 8.17 -12.55
N PRO A 232 4.67 6.96 -13.04
CA PRO A 232 4.40 6.74 -14.44
C PRO A 232 3.25 7.64 -14.90
N ASP A 233 3.39 8.20 -16.07
CA ASP A 233 2.32 8.96 -16.71
C ASP A 233 1.68 8.08 -17.79
N PRO A 234 0.53 7.46 -17.49
CA PRO A 234 -0.15 6.60 -18.45
C PRO A 234 -0.82 7.40 -19.58
N ARG A 235 -0.73 8.74 -19.52
CA ARG A 235 -1.33 9.59 -20.54
C ARG A 235 -0.55 9.49 -21.85
N MET A 236 -1.31 9.46 -22.92
CA MET A 236 -0.82 9.45 -24.29
C MET A 236 -0.63 10.89 -24.78
N SER A 237 0.53 11.20 -25.35
CA SER A 237 0.71 12.45 -26.07
C SER A 237 0.01 12.34 -27.43
N VAL A 238 -0.85 13.28 -27.72
CA VAL A 238 -1.55 13.39 -29.00
C VAL A 238 -1.18 14.68 -29.69
N ASP A 239 -1.07 14.61 -31.01
CA ASP A 239 -0.83 15.73 -31.91
C ASP A 239 -1.66 15.43 -33.18
N VAL A 240 -2.91 15.88 -33.18
CA VAL A 240 -3.90 15.47 -34.18
C VAL A 240 -4.83 16.62 -34.54
N VAL A 241 -5.35 16.62 -35.78
CA VAL A 241 -6.43 17.51 -36.19
C VAL A 241 -7.75 16.77 -36.05
N VAL A 242 -8.61 17.28 -35.16
CA VAL A 242 -9.93 16.71 -34.86
C VAL A 242 -10.97 17.45 -35.69
N PRO A 243 -11.79 16.74 -36.50
CA PRO A 243 -12.88 17.38 -37.28
C PRO A 243 -13.83 18.17 -36.37
N PHE A 244 -14.41 19.26 -36.89
CA PHE A 244 -15.32 20.12 -36.11
C PHE A 244 -16.54 19.39 -35.57
N GLU A 245 -17.00 18.33 -36.25
CA GLU A 245 -18.12 17.47 -35.81
C GLU A 245 -17.82 16.73 -34.49
N ARG A 246 -16.54 16.58 -34.17
CA ARG A 246 -16.09 15.90 -32.94
C ARG A 246 -15.66 16.87 -31.85
N GLY A 247 -16.36 18.00 -31.74
CA GLY A 247 -16.15 18.96 -30.64
C GLY A 247 -16.34 18.38 -29.23
N ASP A 248 -17.06 17.26 -29.11
CA ASP A 248 -17.20 16.48 -27.90
C ASP A 248 -15.83 16.02 -27.36
N LEU A 249 -14.94 15.53 -28.24
CA LEU A 249 -13.59 15.10 -27.88
C LEU A 249 -12.72 16.28 -27.46
N VAL A 250 -12.79 17.38 -28.18
CA VAL A 250 -12.05 18.62 -27.84
C VAL A 250 -12.47 19.14 -26.46
N SER A 251 -13.77 19.12 -26.16
CA SER A 251 -14.27 19.49 -24.82
C SER A 251 -13.75 18.57 -23.71
N ARG A 252 -13.64 17.27 -23.99
CA ARG A 252 -13.03 16.32 -23.04
C ARG A 252 -11.54 16.60 -22.84
N VAL A 253 -10.79 16.98 -23.88
CA VAL A 253 -9.38 17.37 -23.75
C VAL A 253 -9.22 18.53 -22.77
N TYR A 254 -10.06 19.56 -22.83
CA TYR A 254 -10.03 20.66 -21.86
C TYR A 254 -10.29 20.21 -20.44
N SER A 255 -11.12 19.20 -20.21
CA SER A 255 -11.50 18.75 -18.87
C SER A 255 -10.50 17.81 -18.21
N VAL A 256 -9.79 16.97 -18.98
CA VAL A 256 -8.92 15.92 -18.44
C VAL A 256 -7.50 15.94 -18.99
N GLY A 257 -7.23 16.71 -20.06
CA GLY A 257 -5.91 16.85 -20.66
C GLY A 257 -4.97 17.73 -19.85
N THR A 258 -3.66 17.55 -20.08
CA THR A 258 -2.60 18.43 -19.59
C THR A 258 -1.70 18.82 -20.76
N ASP A 259 -0.90 19.88 -20.59
CA ASP A 259 -0.05 20.43 -21.66
C ASP A 259 -0.88 20.73 -22.92
N VAL A 260 -2.09 21.28 -22.73
CA VAL A 260 -3.08 21.46 -23.82
C VAL A 260 -2.76 22.70 -24.63
N THR A 261 -2.53 22.50 -25.93
CA THR A 261 -2.47 23.54 -26.94
C THR A 261 -3.53 23.23 -27.99
N ILE A 262 -4.38 24.21 -28.32
CA ILE A 262 -5.46 24.04 -29.28
C ILE A 262 -5.43 25.20 -30.26
N GLU A 263 -5.45 24.88 -31.56
CA GLU A 263 -5.50 25.82 -32.66
C GLU A 263 -6.59 25.40 -33.63
N HIS A 264 -7.37 26.38 -34.14
CA HIS A 264 -8.36 26.10 -35.16
C HIS A 264 -7.71 26.26 -36.54
N VAL A 265 -7.75 25.19 -37.32
CA VAL A 265 -7.24 25.13 -38.70
C VAL A 265 -8.40 24.92 -39.68
N ALA A 266 -8.14 25.00 -41.01
CA ALA A 266 -9.20 24.88 -41.99
C ALA A 266 -9.92 23.54 -41.98
N GLU A 267 -9.21 22.48 -41.64
CA GLU A 267 -9.69 21.09 -41.63
C GLU A 267 -10.33 20.67 -40.31
N GLY A 268 -10.19 21.47 -39.21
CA GLY A 268 -10.71 21.12 -37.90
C GLY A 268 -10.06 21.88 -36.78
N THR A 269 -9.92 21.20 -35.64
CA THR A 269 -9.24 21.69 -34.44
C THR A 269 -7.96 20.90 -34.23
N HIS A 270 -6.81 21.51 -34.36
CA HIS A 270 -5.51 20.93 -34.05
C HIS A 270 -5.35 20.88 -32.55
N VAL A 271 -5.13 19.68 -32.00
CA VAL A 271 -5.02 19.39 -30.57
C VAL A 271 -3.66 18.78 -30.28
N GLN A 272 -2.86 19.48 -29.51
CA GLN A 272 -1.66 18.94 -28.87
C GLN A 272 -1.92 18.85 -27.37
N ALA A 273 -1.90 17.64 -26.80
CA ALA A 273 -2.17 17.43 -25.39
C ALA A 273 -1.63 16.09 -24.91
N LYS A 274 -1.49 15.95 -23.59
CA LYS A 274 -1.41 14.65 -22.93
C LYS A 274 -2.77 14.30 -22.36
N VAL A 275 -3.33 13.18 -22.78
CA VAL A 275 -4.69 12.74 -22.44
C VAL A 275 -4.69 11.28 -21.99
N PRO A 276 -5.70 10.84 -21.22
CA PRO A 276 -5.89 9.41 -20.92
C PRO A 276 -5.92 8.57 -22.19
N ALA A 277 -5.41 7.33 -22.12
CA ALA A 277 -5.21 6.48 -23.30
C ALA A 277 -6.50 6.24 -24.11
N ASP A 278 -7.66 6.11 -23.43
CA ASP A 278 -8.97 5.95 -24.06
C ASP A 278 -9.37 7.17 -24.90
N LEU A 279 -9.12 8.37 -24.37
CA LEU A 279 -9.37 9.61 -25.10
C LEU A 279 -8.35 9.81 -26.22
N GLY A 280 -7.08 9.46 -25.98
CA GLY A 280 -6.01 9.52 -26.97
C GLY A 280 -6.31 8.66 -28.20
N ALA A 281 -6.74 7.42 -27.99
CA ALA A 281 -7.17 6.53 -29.06
C ALA A 281 -8.35 7.13 -29.86
N ALA A 282 -9.38 7.65 -29.17
CA ALA A 282 -10.53 8.27 -29.82
C ALA A 282 -10.18 9.52 -30.62
N LEU A 283 -9.19 10.31 -30.15
CA LEU A 283 -8.69 11.48 -30.87
C LEU A 283 -7.92 11.10 -32.14
N VAL A 284 -7.06 10.09 -32.05
CA VAL A 284 -6.29 9.57 -33.20
C VAL A 284 -7.22 8.99 -34.25
N ASP A 285 -8.22 8.19 -33.85
CA ASP A 285 -9.22 7.62 -34.76
C ASP A 285 -10.05 8.73 -35.47
N ALA A 286 -10.43 9.78 -34.72
CA ALA A 286 -11.16 10.90 -35.28
C ALA A 286 -10.31 11.74 -36.25
N GLY A 287 -9.00 11.85 -36.04
CA GLY A 287 -8.09 12.59 -36.91
C GLY A 287 -7.69 11.83 -38.18
N GLN A 288 -7.98 10.54 -38.28
CA GLN A 288 -7.73 9.70 -39.46
C GLN A 288 -8.95 9.55 -40.35
N SER A 289 -10.10 10.04 -39.93
CA SER A 289 -11.38 9.97 -40.65
C SER A 289 -11.62 11.24 -41.48
#